data_8230e7d32c761c66337f9cb8685ce851
#
_entry.id   8230e7d32c761c66337f9cb8685ce851
#
_cell.length_a   1.000
_cell.length_b   1.000
_cell.length_c   1.000
_cell.angle_alpha   90.00
_cell.angle_beta   90.00
_cell.angle_gamma   90.00
#
_symmetry.space_group_name_H-M   'P 1'
#
loop_
_entity.id
_entity.type
_entity.pdbx_description
1 polymer ?
#
loop_
_entity_poly.entity_id
_entity_poly.type
_entity_poly.pdbx_seq_one_letter_code
_entity_poly.pdbx_strand_id
1 'polypeptide(L)'
;EMTSSLVGSEMCIRDSCKLNYDHPDSFDTPLMVAHLRELRAGHPVQVPVYDYTIHNRSDKTVTVQPAPVIIVEGILIFDSPELCDLMDMKVFVDTDADVRILRRIVRDVKERGRTLDSVVNQYLTTVKPMHEQFVEPSKRKADLIVPEGGHNLVALELLIKWVDNHLHAVEAE
;
A
#
# COMPACT_ATOMS: atom_id res chain seq x y z
N GLU A 1 -0.35 -17.72 -12.96
CA GLU A 1 0.56 -16.59 -12.56
C GLU A 1 -0.27 -15.53 -11.87
N MET A 2 -0.25 -15.57 -10.57
CA MET A 2 -0.86 -14.53 -9.73
C MET A 2 0.06 -13.33 -9.67
N THR A 3 -0.52 -12.19 -9.59
CA THR A 3 0.01 -10.92 -9.13
C THR A 3 0.25 -9.85 -10.17
N SER A 4 -0.69 -8.94 -10.30
CA SER A 4 -0.28 -7.56 -10.47
C SER A 4 -0.41 -6.87 -9.12
N SER A 5 0.70 -6.62 -8.47
CA SER A 5 0.78 -5.80 -7.27
C SER A 5 0.88 -4.34 -7.71
N LEU A 6 -0.15 -3.55 -7.42
CA LEU A 6 -0.08 -2.10 -7.57
C LEU A 6 0.60 -1.51 -6.34
N VAL A 7 1.92 -1.52 -6.32
CA VAL A 7 2.69 -0.86 -5.27
C VAL A 7 2.81 0.61 -5.61
N GLY A 8 2.40 1.49 -4.72
CA GLY A 8 2.81 2.89 -4.50
C GLY A 8 3.38 3.76 -5.63
N SER A 9 3.37 3.29 -6.87
CA SER A 9 3.87 4.01 -8.05
C SER A 9 3.04 5.24 -8.41
N GLU A 10 1.89 5.38 -7.78
CA GLU A 10 0.99 6.53 -7.93
C GLU A 10 1.27 7.62 -6.89
N MET A 11 2.30 7.41 -6.06
CA MET A 11 2.77 8.40 -5.10
C MET A 11 3.38 9.60 -5.81
N CYS A 12 3.06 10.76 -5.32
CA CYS A 12 3.61 12.06 -5.65
C CYS A 12 3.07 12.77 -6.86
N ILE A 13 2.26 13.71 -6.55
CA ILE A 13 1.90 14.79 -7.43
C ILE A 13 2.68 16.02 -6.97
N ARG A 14 3.58 16.50 -7.84
CA ARG A 14 4.15 17.85 -7.86
C ARG A 14 4.92 18.34 -6.63
N ASP A 15 6.19 18.65 -6.82
CA ASP A 15 7.13 19.28 -5.85
C ASP A 15 7.46 18.45 -4.61
N SER A 16 8.20 17.42 -4.81
CA SER A 16 8.48 16.35 -3.87
C SER A 16 9.39 16.69 -2.69
N CYS A 17 10.19 17.72 -2.74
CA CYS A 17 11.14 18.04 -1.67
C CYS A 17 10.49 18.53 -0.36
N LYS A 18 9.17 18.82 -0.37
CA LYS A 18 8.43 19.33 0.78
C LYS A 18 7.19 18.51 1.15
N LEU A 19 6.92 17.40 0.44
CA LEU A 19 5.72 16.61 0.68
C LEU A 19 5.93 15.62 1.82
N ASN A 20 4.92 15.53 2.68
CA ASN A 20 4.82 14.52 3.69
C ASN A 20 4.21 13.25 3.09
N TYR A 21 5.05 12.27 2.75
CA TYR A 21 4.63 10.99 2.14
C TYR A 21 3.75 10.13 3.05
N ASP A 22 3.63 10.46 4.31
CA ASP A 22 2.74 9.80 5.26
C ASP A 22 1.37 10.50 5.34
N HIS A 23 1.11 11.54 4.51
CA HIS A 23 -0.17 12.24 4.43
C HIS A 23 -0.97 11.80 3.20
N PRO A 24 -2.31 11.63 3.28
CA PRO A 24 -3.15 11.21 2.15
C PRO A 24 -3.01 12.07 0.89
N ASP A 25 -2.81 13.37 1.02
CA ASP A 25 -2.66 14.30 -0.11
C ASP A 25 -1.39 14.06 -0.95
N SER A 26 -0.48 13.20 -0.47
CA SER A 26 0.70 12.81 -1.25
C SER A 26 0.41 11.75 -2.32
N PHE A 27 -0.79 11.17 -2.33
CA PHE A 27 -1.20 10.12 -3.23
C PHE A 27 -2.19 10.61 -4.29
N ASP A 28 -2.04 10.10 -5.51
CA ASP A 28 -3.03 10.28 -6.58
C ASP A 28 -4.13 9.21 -6.47
N THR A 29 -4.90 9.28 -5.41
CA THR A 29 -5.99 8.36 -5.16
C THR A 29 -7.03 8.33 -6.29
N PRO A 30 -7.41 9.47 -6.93
CA PRO A 30 -8.31 9.46 -8.08
C PRO A 30 -7.78 8.62 -9.24
N LEU A 31 -6.49 8.69 -9.55
CA LEU A 31 -5.89 7.87 -10.60
C LEU A 31 -5.93 6.39 -10.23
N MET A 32 -5.61 6.04 -8.98
CA MET A 32 -5.68 4.66 -8.50
C MET A 32 -7.11 4.09 -8.62
N VAL A 33 -8.12 4.85 -8.23
CA VAL A 33 -9.54 4.48 -8.37
C VAL A 33 -9.90 4.26 -9.84
N ALA A 34 -9.48 5.15 -10.74
CA ALA A 34 -9.71 5.00 -12.17
C ALA A 34 -9.06 3.73 -12.72
N HIS A 35 -7.80 3.46 -12.38
CA HIS A 35 -7.09 2.27 -12.81
C HIS A 35 -7.75 0.98 -12.31
N LEU A 36 -8.17 0.93 -11.04
CA LEU A 36 -8.85 -0.25 -10.50
C LEU A 36 -10.21 -0.49 -11.17
N ARG A 37 -10.96 0.54 -11.52
CA ARG A 37 -12.22 0.42 -12.27
C ARG A 37 -11.98 -0.18 -13.66
N GLU A 38 -10.96 0.29 -14.38
CA GLU A 38 -10.59 -0.24 -15.69
C GLU A 38 -10.12 -1.70 -15.59
N LEU A 39 -9.27 -2.04 -14.64
CA LEU A 39 -8.81 -3.41 -14.42
C LEU A 39 -9.98 -4.36 -14.08
N ARG A 40 -10.94 -3.92 -13.25
CA ARG A 40 -12.15 -4.70 -12.95
C ARG A 40 -13.08 -4.84 -14.17
N ALA A 41 -13.04 -3.89 -15.09
CA ALA A 41 -13.76 -3.95 -16.37
C ALA A 41 -13.04 -4.82 -17.42
N GLY A 42 -11.88 -5.39 -17.11
CA GLY A 42 -11.10 -6.21 -18.03
C GLY A 42 -10.19 -5.42 -18.96
N HIS A 43 -9.95 -4.14 -18.69
CA HIS A 43 -9.10 -3.28 -19.50
C HIS A 43 -7.72 -3.09 -18.87
N PRO A 44 -6.63 -3.15 -19.67
CA PRO A 44 -5.29 -2.85 -19.18
C PRO A 44 -5.12 -1.34 -18.88
N VAL A 45 -4.26 -1.02 -17.92
CA VAL A 45 -3.95 0.36 -17.51
C VAL A 45 -2.47 0.66 -17.64
N GLN A 46 -2.15 1.95 -17.80
CA GLN A 46 -0.77 2.46 -17.84
C GLN A 46 -0.44 3.10 -16.50
N VAL A 47 0.29 2.39 -15.65
CA VAL A 47 0.67 2.86 -14.33
C VAL A 47 1.96 3.67 -14.41
N PRO A 48 2.01 4.90 -13.90
CA PRO A 48 3.24 5.70 -13.86
C PRO A 48 4.35 5.02 -13.06
N VAL A 49 5.59 5.16 -13.52
CA VAL A 49 6.77 4.70 -12.79
C VAL A 49 7.32 5.84 -11.95
N TYR A 50 7.45 5.61 -10.65
CA TYR A 50 8.06 6.56 -9.73
C TYR A 50 9.58 6.45 -9.73
N ASP A 51 10.27 7.57 -9.87
CA ASP A 51 11.72 7.65 -9.79
C ASP A 51 12.14 8.17 -8.40
N TYR A 52 12.67 7.28 -7.59
CA TYR A 52 13.11 7.59 -6.23
C TYR A 52 14.34 8.49 -6.18
N THR A 53 15.08 8.65 -7.28
CA THR A 53 16.29 9.49 -7.32
C THR A 53 15.95 10.97 -7.41
N ILE A 54 14.88 11.29 -8.12
CA ILE A 54 14.36 12.65 -8.29
C ILE A 54 13.10 12.91 -7.47
N HIS A 55 12.65 11.90 -6.74
CA HIS A 55 11.42 11.93 -5.94
C HIS A 55 10.20 12.43 -6.74
N ASN A 56 10.00 11.93 -7.95
CA ASN A 56 8.90 12.32 -8.82
C ASN A 56 8.48 11.18 -9.73
N ARG A 57 7.32 11.31 -10.41
CA ARG A 57 6.94 10.43 -11.52
C ARG A 57 7.88 10.65 -12.69
N SER A 58 8.31 9.56 -13.30
CA SER A 58 9.01 9.59 -14.58
C SER A 58 8.00 9.65 -15.73
N ASP A 59 8.49 9.94 -16.94
CA ASP A 59 7.67 9.86 -18.18
C ASP A 59 7.37 8.41 -18.60
N LYS A 60 7.90 7.44 -17.87
CA LYS A 60 7.70 6.01 -18.14
C LYS A 60 6.42 5.49 -17.49
N THR A 61 5.78 4.56 -18.17
CA THR A 61 4.65 3.82 -17.64
C THR A 61 4.90 2.32 -17.74
N VAL A 62 4.21 1.55 -16.91
CA VAL A 62 4.15 0.08 -17.00
C VAL A 62 2.71 -0.32 -17.28
N THR A 63 2.52 -1.20 -18.26
CA THR A 63 1.21 -1.77 -18.53
C THR A 63 0.88 -2.84 -17.50
N VAL A 64 -0.21 -2.63 -16.78
CA VAL A 64 -0.78 -3.63 -15.86
C VAL A 64 -1.99 -4.26 -16.55
N GLN A 65 -1.97 -5.59 -16.66
CA GLN A 65 -3.07 -6.35 -17.25
C GLN A 65 -4.13 -6.68 -16.20
N PRO A 66 -5.40 -6.80 -16.58
CA PRO A 66 -6.43 -7.37 -15.72
C PRO A 66 -6.05 -8.76 -15.23
N ALA A 67 -6.40 -9.05 -13.99
CA ALA A 67 -6.18 -10.36 -13.39
C ALA A 67 -7.38 -10.73 -12.50
N PRO A 68 -7.65 -12.03 -12.31
CA PRO A 68 -8.72 -12.50 -11.43
C PRO A 68 -8.56 -12.01 -9.98
N VAL A 69 -7.33 -11.79 -9.54
CA VAL A 69 -7.00 -11.23 -8.22
C VAL A 69 -6.09 -10.03 -8.38
N ILE A 70 -6.47 -8.92 -7.78
CA ILE A 70 -5.68 -7.68 -7.73
C ILE A 70 -5.39 -7.37 -6.27
N ILE A 71 -4.11 -7.29 -5.92
CA ILE A 71 -3.67 -6.89 -4.58
C ILE A 71 -3.23 -5.43 -4.62
N VAL A 72 -3.90 -4.62 -3.81
CA VAL A 72 -3.53 -3.21 -3.60
C VAL A 72 -2.90 -3.09 -2.22
N GLU A 73 -1.70 -2.53 -2.14
CA GLU A 73 -1.02 -2.33 -0.87
C GLU A 73 -0.67 -0.86 -0.61
N GLY A 74 -0.71 -0.47 0.64
CA GLY A 74 -0.27 0.85 1.09
C GLY A 74 -0.84 1.18 2.46
N ILE A 75 -0.14 2.03 3.18
CA ILE A 75 -0.52 2.41 4.56
C ILE A 75 -1.75 3.33 4.61
N LEU A 76 -2.13 3.97 3.50
CA LEU A 76 -3.22 4.95 3.40
C LEU A 76 -4.35 4.52 2.45
N ILE A 77 -4.33 3.28 1.94
CA ILE A 77 -5.33 2.80 0.98
C ILE A 77 -6.75 2.78 1.55
N PHE A 78 -6.92 2.70 2.86
CA PHE A 78 -8.23 2.75 3.52
C PHE A 78 -8.69 4.17 3.86
N ASP A 79 -7.90 5.20 3.56
CA ASP A 79 -8.31 6.58 3.81
C ASP A 79 -9.45 7.01 2.88
N SER A 80 -9.39 6.65 1.60
CA SER A 80 -10.41 6.95 0.61
C SER A 80 -11.61 6.00 0.69
N PRO A 81 -12.83 6.51 0.90
CA PRO A 81 -14.06 5.71 0.81
C PRO A 81 -14.24 5.08 -0.56
N GLU A 82 -14.02 5.82 -1.64
CA GLU A 82 -14.16 5.30 -3.01
C GLU A 82 -13.23 4.11 -3.30
N LEU A 83 -12.01 4.15 -2.74
CA LEU A 83 -11.06 3.05 -2.89
C LEU A 83 -11.51 1.84 -2.06
N CYS A 84 -12.00 2.07 -0.84
CA CYS A 84 -12.56 1.01 0.00
C CYS A 84 -13.75 0.29 -0.63
N ASP A 85 -14.62 1.04 -1.35
CA ASP A 85 -15.81 0.49 -2.03
C ASP A 85 -15.45 -0.41 -3.22
N LEU A 86 -14.22 -0.32 -3.74
CA LEU A 86 -13.72 -1.18 -4.79
C LEU A 86 -13.05 -2.47 -4.27
N MET A 87 -12.84 -2.59 -2.98
CA MET A 87 -12.17 -3.72 -2.34
C MET A 87 -13.17 -4.79 -1.91
N ASP A 88 -12.98 -6.02 -2.36
CA ASP A 88 -13.79 -7.18 -1.96
C ASP A 88 -13.35 -7.70 -0.57
N MET A 89 -12.07 -7.49 -0.20
CA MET A 89 -11.53 -7.79 1.12
C MET A 89 -10.53 -6.72 1.55
N LYS A 90 -10.66 -6.25 2.77
CA LYS A 90 -9.79 -5.25 3.41
C LYS A 90 -9.02 -5.89 4.57
N VAL A 91 -7.71 -6.01 4.41
CA VAL A 91 -6.82 -6.62 5.41
C VAL A 91 -5.92 -5.55 6.02
N PHE A 92 -5.98 -5.39 7.33
CA PHE A 92 -5.05 -4.54 8.06
C PHE A 92 -3.96 -5.41 8.69
N VAL A 93 -2.71 -5.11 8.35
CA VAL A 93 -1.54 -5.79 8.92
C VAL A 93 -1.10 -5.03 10.16
N ASP A 94 -1.35 -5.60 11.32
CA ASP A 94 -1.05 -4.99 12.61
C ASP A 94 0.33 -5.43 13.11
N THR A 95 1.12 -4.47 13.58
CA THR A 95 2.44 -4.70 14.16
C THR A 95 2.68 -3.64 15.22
N ASP A 96 3.20 -4.03 16.36
CA ASP A 96 3.48 -3.14 17.49
C ASP A 96 4.41 -1.99 17.08
N ALA A 97 4.18 -0.81 17.67
CA ALA A 97 4.88 0.41 17.28
C ALA A 97 6.39 0.35 17.53
N ASP A 98 6.82 -0.32 18.60
CA ASP A 98 8.23 -0.55 18.93
C ASP A 98 8.91 -1.47 17.90
N VAL A 99 8.25 -2.53 17.46
CA VAL A 99 8.74 -3.42 16.40
C VAL A 99 8.85 -2.65 15.07
N ARG A 100 7.86 -1.82 14.74
CA ARG A 100 7.87 -1.01 13.52
C ARG A 100 9.03 -0.01 13.51
N ILE A 101 9.28 0.70 14.62
CA ILE A 101 10.38 1.67 14.67
C ILE A 101 11.74 0.98 14.66
N LEU A 102 11.91 -0.16 15.32
CA LEU A 102 13.16 -0.92 15.28
C LEU A 102 13.47 -1.41 13.86
N ARG A 103 12.49 -1.98 13.14
CA ARG A 103 12.65 -2.39 11.75
C ARG A 103 13.03 -1.20 10.86
N ARG A 104 12.39 -0.04 11.06
CA ARG A 104 12.70 1.19 10.31
C ARG A 104 14.12 1.66 10.57
N ILE A 105 14.57 1.71 11.83
CA ILE A 105 15.94 2.11 12.18
C ILE A 105 16.96 1.21 11.49
N VAL A 106 16.79 -0.11 11.63
CA VAL A 106 17.70 -1.08 11.02
C VAL A 106 17.80 -0.88 9.51
N ARG A 107 16.67 -0.80 8.81
CA ARG A 107 16.62 -0.60 7.36
C ARG A 107 17.23 0.74 6.95
N ASP A 108 16.79 1.84 7.55
CA ASP A 108 17.17 3.18 7.09
C ASP A 108 18.64 3.51 7.40
N VAL A 109 19.18 2.99 8.53
CA VAL A 109 20.59 3.17 8.87
C VAL A 109 21.49 2.22 8.06
N LYS A 110 21.17 0.92 8.01
CA LYS A 110 22.05 -0.07 7.36
C LYS A 110 21.98 -0.08 5.84
N GLU A 111 20.77 0.08 5.28
CA GLU A 111 20.55 -0.09 3.85
C GLU A 111 20.46 1.24 3.09
N ARG A 112 20.04 2.32 3.77
CA ARG A 112 19.83 3.64 3.16
C ARG A 112 20.84 4.69 3.60
N GLY A 113 21.80 4.33 4.45
CA GLY A 113 22.89 5.21 4.89
C GLY A 113 22.48 6.43 5.69
N ARG A 114 21.28 6.41 6.29
CA ARG A 114 20.78 7.52 7.11
C ARG A 114 21.42 7.51 8.50
N THR A 115 21.49 8.69 9.14
CA THR A 115 21.90 8.77 10.55
C THR A 115 20.75 8.38 11.46
N LEU A 116 21.05 7.79 12.61
CA LEU A 116 20.05 7.44 13.63
C LEU A 116 19.22 8.65 14.03
N ASP A 117 19.88 9.79 14.31
CA ASP A 117 19.21 11.04 14.71
C ASP A 117 18.21 11.51 13.64
N SER A 118 18.57 11.42 12.36
CA SER A 118 17.68 11.76 11.25
C SER A 118 16.43 10.87 11.22
N VAL A 119 16.61 9.55 11.45
CA VAL A 119 15.49 8.59 11.45
C VAL A 119 14.56 8.83 12.64
N VAL A 120 15.14 9.01 13.83
CA VAL A 120 14.39 9.27 15.07
C VAL A 120 13.63 10.60 14.99
N ASN A 121 14.28 11.67 14.55
CA ASN A 121 13.62 12.98 14.41
C ASN A 121 12.44 12.90 13.42
N GLN A 122 12.63 12.31 12.23
CA GLN A 122 11.54 12.15 11.26
C GLN A 122 10.40 11.30 11.82
N TYR A 123 10.72 10.23 12.56
CA TYR A 123 9.70 9.39 13.16
C TYR A 123 8.82 10.18 14.13
N LEU A 124 9.44 10.95 15.03
CA LEU A 124 8.72 11.70 16.06
C LEU A 124 7.93 12.90 15.49
N THR A 125 8.49 13.58 14.49
CA THR A 125 7.90 14.81 13.94
C THR A 125 6.89 14.58 12.83
N THR A 126 6.99 13.46 12.12
CA THR A 126 6.18 13.20 10.92
C THR A 126 5.49 11.86 10.98
N VAL A 127 6.26 10.75 11.02
CA VAL A 127 5.70 9.40 10.79
C VAL A 127 4.71 9.01 11.88
N LYS A 128 5.07 9.20 13.15
CA LYS A 128 4.19 8.85 14.29
C LYS A 128 2.90 9.66 14.29
N PRO A 129 2.91 11.02 14.19
CA PRO A 129 1.67 11.80 14.12
C PRO A 129 0.76 11.40 12.95
N MET A 130 1.33 11.16 11.76
CA MET A 130 0.54 10.76 10.59
C MET A 130 -0.03 9.34 10.76
N HIS A 131 0.74 8.43 11.33
CA HIS A 131 0.23 7.10 11.64
C HIS A 131 -0.96 7.15 12.61
N GLU A 132 -0.86 7.91 13.69
CA GLU A 132 -1.93 8.07 14.68
C GLU A 132 -3.16 8.77 14.10
N GLN A 133 -2.96 9.68 13.15
CA GLN A 133 -4.03 10.45 12.53
C GLN A 133 -4.77 9.68 11.42
N PHE A 134 -4.06 8.97 10.56
CA PHE A 134 -4.63 8.37 9.36
C PHE A 134 -4.59 6.85 9.34
N VAL A 135 -3.46 6.24 9.73
CA VAL A 135 -3.27 4.79 9.58
C VAL A 135 -4.00 4.02 10.69
N GLU A 136 -3.76 4.35 11.95
CA GLU A 136 -4.38 3.63 13.08
C GLU A 136 -5.92 3.69 13.06
N PRO A 137 -6.57 4.84 12.79
CA PRO A 137 -8.03 4.87 12.68
C PRO A 137 -8.58 4.06 11.52
N SER A 138 -7.81 3.88 10.43
CA SER A 138 -8.21 3.12 9.25
C SER A 138 -8.38 1.62 9.52
N LYS A 139 -7.77 1.11 10.58
CA LYS A 139 -7.93 -0.26 11.07
C LYS A 139 -9.40 -0.67 11.27
N ARG A 140 -10.26 0.29 11.63
CA ARG A 140 -11.71 0.07 11.81
C ARG A 140 -12.46 -0.24 10.50
N LYS A 141 -11.85 0.05 9.35
CA LYS A 141 -12.43 -0.22 8.03
C LYS A 141 -12.04 -1.62 7.51
N ALA A 142 -11.12 -2.30 8.19
CA ALA A 142 -10.66 -3.61 7.78
C ALA A 142 -11.68 -4.71 8.09
N ASP A 143 -11.81 -5.67 7.19
CA ASP A 143 -12.60 -6.89 7.38
C ASP A 143 -11.81 -7.93 8.19
N LEU A 144 -10.47 -7.89 8.08
CA LEU A 144 -9.56 -8.78 8.79
C LEU A 144 -8.36 -7.99 9.33
N ILE A 145 -8.00 -8.25 10.60
CA ILE A 145 -6.77 -7.73 11.20
C ILE A 145 -5.80 -8.89 11.41
N VAL A 146 -4.61 -8.79 10.79
CA VAL A 146 -3.56 -9.80 10.87
C VAL A 146 -2.47 -9.30 11.80
N PRO A 147 -2.35 -9.84 13.02
CA PRO A 147 -1.26 -9.49 13.93
C PRO A 147 0.07 -10.08 13.45
N GLU A 148 1.17 -9.47 13.87
CA GLU A 148 2.55 -9.88 13.56
C GLU A 148 2.94 -9.88 12.07
N GLY A 149 2.09 -9.35 11.23
CA GLY A 149 2.36 -9.20 9.81
C GLY A 149 2.54 -10.52 9.06
N GLY A 150 3.46 -10.54 8.11
CA GLY A 150 3.73 -11.72 7.27
C GLY A 150 4.34 -12.93 8.00
N HIS A 151 4.58 -12.84 9.29
CA HIS A 151 5.04 -13.96 10.12
C HIS A 151 3.88 -14.80 10.67
N ASN A 152 2.64 -14.31 10.56
CA ASN A 152 1.46 -15.07 10.96
C ASN A 152 1.06 -16.06 9.85
N LEU A 153 1.68 -17.24 9.87
CA LEU A 153 1.47 -18.28 8.85
C LEU A 153 0.02 -18.77 8.80
N VAL A 154 -0.67 -18.80 9.94
CA VAL A 154 -2.08 -19.22 10.00
C VAL A 154 -2.97 -18.23 9.27
N ALA A 155 -2.77 -16.93 9.49
CA ALA A 155 -3.52 -15.89 8.78
C ALA A 155 -3.22 -15.92 7.28
N LEU A 156 -1.96 -16.11 6.88
CA LEU A 156 -1.58 -16.24 5.48
C LEU A 156 -2.24 -17.46 4.81
N GLU A 157 -2.27 -18.60 5.49
CA GLU A 157 -2.93 -19.80 4.96
C GLU A 157 -4.44 -19.58 4.78
N LEU A 158 -5.10 -18.90 5.69
CA LEU A 158 -6.52 -18.54 5.56
C LEU A 158 -6.76 -17.61 4.38
N LEU A 159 -5.93 -16.60 4.20
CA LEU A 159 -6.03 -15.68 3.07
C LEU A 159 -5.82 -16.38 1.73
N ILE A 160 -4.81 -17.27 1.63
CA ILE A 160 -4.55 -18.06 0.44
C ILE A 160 -5.77 -18.92 0.11
N LYS A 161 -6.32 -19.65 1.07
CA LYS A 161 -7.51 -20.49 0.85
C LYS A 161 -8.74 -19.67 0.45
N TRP A 162 -8.89 -18.47 1.01
CA TRP A 162 -9.99 -17.61 0.61
C TRP A 162 -9.86 -17.16 -0.85
N VAL A 163 -8.66 -16.77 -1.27
CA VAL A 163 -8.37 -16.40 -2.66
C VAL A 163 -8.60 -17.60 -3.61
N ASP A 164 -8.07 -18.77 -3.27
CA ASP A 164 -8.23 -19.98 -4.08
C ASP A 164 -9.72 -20.34 -4.27
N ASN A 165 -10.51 -20.26 -3.22
CA ASN A 165 -11.95 -20.53 -3.31
C ASN A 165 -12.68 -19.55 -4.24
N HIS A 166 -12.26 -18.27 -4.23
CA HIS A 166 -12.83 -17.25 -5.13
C HIS A 166 -12.44 -17.49 -6.59
N LEU A 167 -11.19 -17.87 -6.84
CA LEU A 167 -10.71 -18.19 -8.18
C LEU A 167 -11.48 -19.38 -8.77
N HIS A 168 -11.69 -20.44 -8.01
CA HIS A 168 -12.44 -21.61 -8.47
C HIS A 168 -13.93 -21.34 -8.66
N ALA A 169 -14.51 -20.41 -7.91
CA ALA A 169 -15.90 -20.00 -8.11
C ALA A 169 -16.10 -19.24 -9.43
N VAL A 170 -15.14 -18.38 -9.80
CA VAL A 170 -15.16 -17.62 -11.07
C VAL A 170 -14.95 -18.54 -12.29
N GLU A 171 -14.18 -19.61 -12.17
CA GLU A 171 -13.96 -20.59 -13.27
C GLU A 171 -15.18 -21.51 -13.50
N ALA A 172 -16.11 -21.55 -12.57
CA ALA A 172 -17.30 -22.43 -12.62
C ALA A 172 -18.55 -21.74 -13.20
N GLU A 173 -18.52 -20.43 -13.41
CA GLU A 173 -19.57 -19.64 -14.07
C GLU A 173 -19.26 -19.42 -15.55
#